data_346e38199558746cb9de8313c58302ae
#
_entry.id   346e38199558746cb9de8313c58302ae
#
_cell.length_a   1.000
_cell.length_b   1.000
_cell.length_c   1.000
_cell.angle_alpha   90.00
_cell.angle_beta   90.00
_cell.angle_gamma   90.00
#
_symmetry.space_group_name_H-M   'P 1'
#
loop_
_entity.id
_entity.type
_entity.pdbx_description
1 polymer ?
#
loop_
_entity_poly.entity_id
_entity_poly.type
_entity_poly.pdbx_seq_one_letter_code
_entity_poly.pdbx_strand_id
1 'polypeptide(L)'
;MSWVERATLVQALRAVVIWLWFLDRQRDHLVSGALDGPQGLTLLGWEMLLLIIATVVAGIVIQIGAVILSTATGQETIAGLEDERDRLIEALAMVKGFTMVGFGFLAAVLALWQGWGAVWAMNLLLAGMVLSDIVVNLLKFWRYARGD
;
A
#
# COMPACT_ATOMS: atom_id res chain seq x y z
N MET A 1 14.95 18.54 3.22
CA MET A 1 14.11 17.34 3.28
C MET A 1 14.61 16.48 4.42
N SER A 2 13.80 16.32 5.46
CA SER A 2 14.15 15.52 6.64
C SER A 2 14.26 14.03 6.26
N TRP A 3 14.86 13.22 7.11
CA TRP A 3 14.95 11.77 6.92
C TRP A 3 13.55 11.13 6.86
N VAL A 4 12.66 11.56 7.74
CA VAL A 4 11.27 11.05 7.81
C VAL A 4 10.51 11.32 6.51
N GLU A 5 10.65 12.52 5.94
CA GLU A 5 10.05 12.87 4.64
C GLU A 5 10.54 11.95 3.52
N ARG A 6 11.84 11.66 3.48
CA ARG A 6 12.40 10.73 2.47
C ARG A 6 11.87 9.32 2.65
N ALA A 7 11.81 8.83 3.89
CA ALA A 7 11.32 7.51 4.20
C ALA A 7 9.84 7.33 3.80
N THR A 8 8.98 8.30 4.11
CA THR A 8 7.55 8.26 3.73
C THR A 8 7.36 8.32 2.22
N LEU A 9 8.16 9.13 1.50
CA LEU A 9 8.12 9.18 0.04
C LEU A 9 8.54 7.84 -0.58
N VAL A 10 9.62 7.23 -0.08
CA VAL A 10 10.08 5.92 -0.55
C VAL A 10 9.02 4.84 -0.32
N GLN A 11 8.33 4.86 0.83
CA GLN A 11 7.22 3.94 1.09
C GLN A 11 6.04 4.14 0.14
N ALA A 12 5.66 5.39 -0.16
CA ALA A 12 4.62 5.67 -1.14
C ALA A 12 5.01 5.19 -2.55
N LEU A 13 6.23 5.45 -2.98
CA LEU A 13 6.75 4.98 -4.28
C LEU A 13 6.78 3.45 -4.36
N ARG A 14 7.21 2.78 -3.29
CA ARG A 14 7.17 1.32 -3.20
C ARG A 14 5.76 0.79 -3.43
N ALA A 15 4.76 1.35 -2.75
CA ALA A 15 3.36 0.91 -2.89
C ALA A 15 2.88 1.06 -4.34
N VAL A 16 3.19 2.18 -4.99
CA VAL A 16 2.84 2.43 -6.39
C VAL A 16 3.53 1.42 -7.32
N VAL A 17 4.83 1.20 -7.17
CA VAL A 17 5.61 0.29 -8.03
C VAL A 17 5.11 -1.14 -7.92
N ILE A 18 4.89 -1.63 -6.69
CA ILE A 18 4.39 -2.98 -6.45
C ILE A 18 2.99 -3.14 -7.03
N TRP A 19 2.14 -2.13 -6.91
CA TRP A 19 0.80 -2.20 -7.45
C TRP A 19 0.78 -2.17 -8.98
N LEU A 20 1.59 -1.35 -9.62
CA LEU A 20 1.74 -1.35 -11.08
C LEU A 20 2.24 -2.70 -11.60
N TRP A 21 3.21 -3.32 -10.91
CA TRP A 21 3.64 -4.68 -11.22
C TRP A 21 2.50 -5.70 -11.10
N PHE A 22 1.70 -5.61 -10.05
CA PHE A 22 0.54 -6.47 -9.87
C PHE A 22 -0.52 -6.27 -10.96
N LEU A 23 -0.82 -5.02 -11.33
CA LEU A 23 -1.78 -4.71 -12.39
C LEU A 23 -1.31 -5.23 -13.76
N ASP A 24 -0.02 -5.16 -14.05
CA ASP A 24 0.54 -5.71 -15.29
C ASP A 24 0.33 -7.22 -15.37
N ARG A 25 0.61 -7.94 -14.30
CA ARG A 25 0.32 -9.39 -14.22
C ARG A 25 -1.17 -9.70 -14.33
N GLN A 26 -2.03 -8.93 -13.67
CA GLN A 26 -3.49 -9.09 -13.77
C GLN A 26 -4.00 -8.84 -15.19
N ARG A 27 -3.42 -7.88 -15.90
CA ARG A 27 -3.74 -7.61 -17.29
C ARG A 27 -3.50 -8.84 -18.17
N ASP A 28 -2.37 -9.50 -18.01
CA ASP A 28 -2.05 -10.70 -18.78
C ASP A 28 -3.07 -11.83 -18.53
N HIS A 29 -3.49 -12.02 -17.29
CA HIS A 29 -4.51 -12.99 -16.93
C HIS A 29 -5.90 -12.62 -17.45
N LEU A 30 -6.26 -11.33 -17.49
CA LEU A 30 -7.52 -10.85 -18.07
C LEU A 30 -7.53 -11.04 -19.58
N VAL A 31 -6.44 -10.69 -20.26
CA VAL A 31 -6.32 -10.83 -21.73
C VAL A 31 -6.37 -12.29 -22.17
N SER A 32 -5.76 -13.20 -21.41
CA SER A 32 -5.77 -14.64 -21.67
C SER A 32 -7.08 -15.32 -21.29
N GLY A 33 -8.01 -14.64 -20.60
CA GLY A 33 -9.24 -15.22 -20.07
C GLY A 33 -9.02 -16.21 -18.89
N ALA A 34 -7.83 -16.25 -18.33
CA ALA A 34 -7.48 -17.18 -17.25
C ALA A 34 -8.30 -16.95 -15.96
N LEU A 35 -8.77 -15.72 -15.75
CA LEU A 35 -9.58 -15.36 -14.59
C LEU A 35 -11.08 -15.71 -14.76
N ASP A 36 -11.54 -15.97 -15.97
CA ASP A 36 -12.93 -16.31 -16.25
C ASP A 36 -13.22 -17.81 -16.10
N GLY A 37 -12.17 -18.62 -15.95
CA GLY A 37 -12.25 -20.06 -15.81
C GLY A 37 -12.56 -20.51 -14.36
N PRO A 38 -12.85 -21.81 -14.17
CA PRO A 38 -13.16 -22.37 -12.86
C PRO A 38 -12.01 -22.24 -11.83
N GLN A 39 -10.78 -22.02 -12.29
CA GLN A 39 -9.61 -21.79 -11.44
C GLN A 39 -9.27 -20.29 -11.28
N GLY A 40 -10.05 -19.38 -11.85
CA GLY A 40 -9.76 -17.95 -11.84
C GLY A 40 -9.62 -17.36 -10.45
N LEU A 41 -10.47 -17.77 -9.51
CA LEU A 41 -10.36 -17.33 -8.10
C LEU A 41 -9.12 -17.88 -7.40
N THR A 42 -8.71 -19.12 -7.71
CA THR A 42 -7.49 -19.71 -7.15
C THR A 42 -6.26 -18.99 -7.69
N LEU A 43 -6.23 -18.70 -8.99
CA LEU A 43 -5.17 -17.93 -9.62
C LEU A 43 -5.07 -16.52 -9.04
N LEU A 44 -6.20 -15.82 -8.92
CA LEU A 44 -6.26 -14.51 -8.28
C LEU A 44 -5.76 -14.55 -6.84
N GLY A 45 -6.18 -15.56 -6.07
CA GLY A 45 -5.71 -15.75 -4.70
C GLY A 45 -4.19 -15.93 -4.60
N TRP A 46 -3.59 -16.67 -5.53
CA TRP A 46 -2.14 -16.82 -5.64
C TRP A 46 -1.44 -15.50 -5.96
N GLU A 47 -1.95 -14.74 -6.93
CA GLU A 47 -1.40 -13.42 -7.29
C GLU A 47 -1.52 -12.41 -6.13
N MET A 48 -2.62 -12.43 -5.39
CA MET A 48 -2.78 -11.61 -4.19
C MET A 48 -1.79 -12.00 -3.09
N LEU A 49 -1.54 -13.29 -2.89
CA LEU A 49 -0.53 -13.77 -1.94
C LEU A 49 0.86 -13.27 -2.32
N LEU A 50 1.23 -13.36 -3.60
CA LEU A 50 2.50 -12.82 -4.10
C LEU A 50 2.60 -11.30 -3.87
N LEU A 51 1.52 -10.56 -4.09
CA LEU A 51 1.48 -9.12 -3.81
C LEU A 51 1.73 -8.83 -2.32
N ILE A 52 1.08 -9.56 -1.42
CA ILE A 52 1.27 -9.43 0.03
C ILE A 52 2.73 -9.70 0.41
N ILE A 53 3.28 -10.82 -0.06
CA ILE A 53 4.67 -11.19 0.21
C ILE A 53 5.63 -10.11 -0.32
N ALA A 54 5.45 -9.66 -1.57
CA ALA A 54 6.27 -8.61 -2.16
C ALA A 54 6.22 -7.31 -1.34
N THR A 55 5.03 -6.92 -0.90
CA THR A 55 4.81 -5.71 -0.09
C THR A 55 5.51 -5.80 1.26
N VAL A 56 5.38 -6.94 1.96
CA VAL A 56 6.00 -7.18 3.27
C VAL A 56 7.53 -7.22 3.13
N VAL A 57 8.06 -8.01 2.20
CA VAL A 57 9.49 -8.14 1.99
C VAL A 57 10.12 -6.80 1.60
N ALA A 58 9.54 -6.10 0.64
CA ALA A 58 10.03 -4.78 0.24
C ALA A 58 9.97 -3.77 1.40
N GLY A 59 8.93 -3.82 2.23
CA GLY A 59 8.81 -3.00 3.43
C GLY A 59 9.95 -3.24 4.43
N ILE A 60 10.22 -4.51 4.73
CA ILE A 60 11.30 -4.92 5.64
C ILE A 60 12.66 -4.49 5.09
N VAL A 61 12.93 -4.74 3.81
CA VAL A 61 14.21 -4.36 3.16
C VAL A 61 14.44 -2.85 3.22
N ILE A 62 13.40 -2.06 2.92
CA ILE A 62 13.50 -0.59 2.98
C ILE A 62 13.75 -0.13 4.41
N GLN A 63 13.06 -0.69 5.42
CA GLN A 63 13.26 -0.31 6.82
C GLN A 63 14.68 -0.66 7.30
N ILE A 64 15.16 -1.87 7.01
CA ILE A 64 16.52 -2.28 7.36
C ILE A 64 17.55 -1.37 6.67
N GLY A 65 17.38 -1.14 5.36
CA GLY A 65 18.25 -0.23 4.60
C GLY A 65 18.27 1.19 5.18
N ALA A 66 17.10 1.66 5.60
CA ALA A 66 16.95 2.95 6.26
C ALA A 66 17.74 3.03 7.57
N VAL A 67 17.65 2.03 8.44
CA VAL A 67 18.39 1.96 9.71
C VAL A 67 19.90 1.90 9.45
N ILE A 68 20.36 1.06 8.54
CA ILE A 68 21.79 0.96 8.20
C ILE A 68 22.32 2.31 7.70
N LEU A 69 21.59 2.98 6.81
CA LEU A 69 22.02 4.25 6.23
C LEU A 69 22.05 5.37 7.28
N SER A 70 21.07 5.43 8.18
CA SER A 70 21.05 6.42 9.27
C SER A 70 22.22 6.23 10.23
N THR A 71 22.53 4.99 10.59
CA THR A 71 23.68 4.66 11.46
C THR A 71 25.01 5.02 10.78
N ALA A 72 25.15 4.72 9.48
CA ALA A 72 26.36 5.01 8.73
C ALA A 72 26.61 6.51 8.52
N THR A 73 25.53 7.32 8.46
CA THR A 73 25.63 8.79 8.28
C THR A 73 25.74 9.56 9.59
N GLY A 74 25.76 8.88 10.74
CA GLY A 74 25.83 9.52 12.07
C GLY A 74 24.57 10.36 12.39
N GLN A 75 23.51 10.24 11.61
CA GLN A 75 22.22 10.80 11.96
C GLN A 75 21.63 9.91 13.05
N GLU A 76 21.51 10.46 14.26
CA GLU A 76 20.83 9.76 15.34
C GLU A 76 19.48 9.26 14.82
N THR A 77 19.36 7.95 14.74
CA THR A 77 18.07 7.30 14.58
C THR A 77 17.28 7.68 15.82
N ILE A 78 16.39 8.63 15.71
CA ILE A 78 15.40 8.98 16.73
C ILE A 78 14.38 7.81 16.81
N ALA A 79 14.91 6.60 16.92
CA ALA A 79 14.16 5.39 17.21
C ALA A 79 13.90 5.37 18.73
N GLY A 80 13.09 6.27 19.21
CA GLY A 80 12.73 6.33 20.63
C GLY A 80 12.09 7.63 21.09
N LEU A 81 12.15 8.68 20.32
CA LEU A 81 11.45 9.94 20.58
C LEU A 81 10.40 10.17 19.48
N GLU A 82 9.42 9.27 19.40
CA GLU A 82 8.16 9.63 18.73
C GLU A 82 7.55 10.77 19.54
N ASP A 83 7.70 11.97 19.02
CA ASP A 83 7.05 13.16 19.55
C ASP A 83 5.53 12.96 19.47
N GLU A 84 4.80 13.56 20.41
CA GLU A 84 3.33 13.57 20.43
C GLU A 84 2.76 13.99 19.07
N ARG A 85 3.45 14.88 18.38
CA ARG A 85 3.16 15.32 17.03
C ARG A 85 3.24 14.18 16.00
N ASP A 86 4.27 13.36 16.03
CA ASP A 86 4.44 12.24 15.08
C ASP A 86 3.31 11.23 15.24
N ARG A 87 2.92 10.93 16.48
CA ARG A 87 1.77 10.07 16.78
C ARG A 87 0.46 10.63 16.25
N LEU A 88 0.26 11.95 16.36
CA LEU A 88 -0.94 12.61 15.86
C LEU A 88 -0.99 12.57 14.33
N ILE A 89 0.14 12.85 13.65
CA ILE A 89 0.25 12.76 12.19
C ILE A 89 -0.07 11.33 11.73
N GLU A 90 0.49 10.33 12.40
CA GLU A 90 0.26 8.93 12.09
C GLU A 90 -1.22 8.54 12.26
N ALA A 91 -1.81 8.87 13.40
CA ALA A 91 -3.22 8.57 13.69
C ALA A 91 -4.16 9.21 12.65
N LEU A 92 -3.95 10.48 12.32
CA LEU A 92 -4.76 11.19 11.33
C LEU A 92 -4.58 10.62 9.91
N ALA A 93 -3.36 10.24 9.53
CA ALA A 93 -3.10 9.59 8.26
C ALA A 93 -3.79 8.23 8.18
N MET A 94 -3.71 7.43 9.24
CA MET A 94 -4.39 6.13 9.32
C MET A 94 -5.91 6.25 9.18
N VAL A 95 -6.56 7.19 9.88
CA VAL A 95 -8.01 7.41 9.76
C VAL A 95 -8.40 7.71 8.31
N LYS A 96 -7.63 8.53 7.60
CA LYS A 96 -7.87 8.81 6.18
C LYS A 96 -7.63 7.59 5.29
N GLY A 97 -6.61 6.78 5.60
CA GLY A 97 -6.37 5.52 4.91
C GLY A 97 -7.53 4.54 5.06
N PHE A 98 -8.06 4.36 6.27
CA PHE A 98 -9.24 3.50 6.50
C PHE A 98 -10.45 3.92 5.68
N THR A 99 -10.63 5.21 5.42
CA THR A 99 -11.70 5.69 4.53
C THR A 99 -11.54 5.11 3.11
N MET A 100 -10.31 5.01 2.59
CA MET A 100 -10.06 4.42 1.27
C MET A 100 -10.38 2.92 1.24
N VAL A 101 -10.04 2.19 2.31
CA VAL A 101 -10.44 0.77 2.45
C VAL A 101 -11.97 0.64 2.44
N GLY A 102 -12.67 1.53 3.15
CA GLY A 102 -14.13 1.58 3.15
C GLY A 102 -14.73 1.78 1.74
N PHE A 103 -14.16 2.69 0.95
CA PHE A 103 -14.57 2.88 -0.45
C PHE A 103 -14.29 1.65 -1.31
N GLY A 104 -13.14 0.99 -1.14
CA GLY A 104 -12.82 -0.27 -1.82
C GLY A 104 -13.81 -1.37 -1.48
N PHE A 105 -14.17 -1.50 -0.21
CA PHE A 105 -15.18 -2.46 0.25
C PHE A 105 -16.56 -2.16 -0.36
N LEU A 106 -17.01 -0.90 -0.32
CA LEU A 106 -18.27 -0.50 -0.92
C LEU A 106 -18.31 -0.80 -2.43
N ALA A 107 -17.22 -0.48 -3.14
CA ALA A 107 -17.10 -0.76 -4.57
C ALA A 107 -17.17 -2.28 -4.85
N ALA A 108 -16.53 -3.11 -4.03
CA ALA A 108 -16.59 -4.56 -4.13
C ALA A 108 -18.00 -5.10 -3.93
N VAL A 109 -18.74 -4.59 -2.94
CA VAL A 109 -20.14 -4.97 -2.69
C VAL A 109 -21.02 -4.56 -3.88
N LEU A 110 -20.84 -3.35 -4.41
CA LEU A 110 -21.58 -2.87 -5.58
C LEU A 110 -21.28 -3.72 -6.84
N ALA A 111 -20.04 -4.13 -7.04
CA ALA A 111 -19.67 -5.01 -8.14
C ALA A 111 -20.35 -6.39 -8.04
N LEU A 112 -20.40 -6.97 -6.84
CA LEU A 112 -21.14 -8.22 -6.60
C LEU A 112 -22.65 -8.03 -6.85
N TRP A 113 -23.22 -6.93 -6.39
CA TRP A 113 -24.64 -6.64 -6.61
C TRP A 113 -25.00 -6.47 -8.09
N GLN A 114 -24.08 -5.90 -8.88
CA GLN A 114 -24.26 -5.76 -10.33
C GLN A 114 -23.92 -7.04 -11.13
N GLY A 115 -23.50 -8.11 -10.46
CA GLY A 115 -23.17 -9.38 -11.11
C GLY A 115 -21.79 -9.41 -11.82
N TRP A 116 -20.86 -8.50 -11.50
CA TRP A 116 -19.52 -8.48 -12.11
C TRP A 116 -18.64 -9.67 -11.70
N GLY A 117 -19.08 -10.43 -10.69
CA GLY A 117 -18.37 -11.62 -10.23
C GLY A 117 -17.32 -11.34 -9.16
N ALA A 118 -16.92 -12.43 -8.49
CA ALA A 118 -16.02 -12.36 -7.33
C ALA A 118 -14.62 -11.84 -7.67
N VAL A 119 -14.11 -12.13 -8.88
CA VAL A 119 -12.79 -11.65 -9.32
C VAL A 119 -12.72 -10.12 -9.31
N TRP A 120 -13.72 -9.45 -9.86
CA TRP A 120 -13.80 -7.99 -9.87
C TRP A 120 -13.96 -7.40 -8.47
N ALA A 121 -14.82 -8.00 -7.64
CA ALA A 121 -15.02 -7.56 -6.27
C ALA A 121 -13.73 -7.62 -5.46
N MET A 122 -12.97 -8.71 -5.58
CA MET A 122 -11.68 -8.87 -4.90
C MET A 122 -10.64 -7.86 -5.38
N ASN A 123 -10.57 -7.58 -6.68
CA ASN A 123 -9.65 -6.56 -7.21
C ASN A 123 -10.01 -5.14 -6.72
N LEU A 124 -11.30 -4.81 -6.63
CA LEU A 124 -11.75 -3.51 -6.10
C LEU A 124 -11.43 -3.35 -4.61
N LEU A 125 -11.64 -4.41 -3.83
CA LEU A 125 -11.25 -4.42 -2.42
C LEU A 125 -9.74 -4.20 -2.25
N LEU A 126 -8.94 -4.92 -3.03
CA LEU A 126 -7.50 -4.79 -3.04
C LEU A 126 -7.04 -3.38 -3.45
N ALA A 127 -7.66 -2.81 -4.49
CA ALA A 127 -7.37 -1.43 -4.92
C ALA A 127 -7.62 -0.43 -3.77
N GLY A 128 -8.70 -0.59 -3.01
CA GLY A 128 -8.98 0.21 -1.81
C GLY A 128 -7.88 0.11 -0.75
N MET A 129 -7.35 -1.09 -0.51
CA MET A 129 -6.26 -1.31 0.44
C MET A 129 -4.95 -0.66 -0.03
N VAL A 130 -4.60 -0.80 -1.31
CA VAL A 130 -3.39 -0.18 -1.88
C VAL A 130 -3.50 1.34 -1.90
N LEU A 131 -4.65 1.89 -2.28
CA LEU A 131 -4.90 3.33 -2.22
C LEU A 131 -4.80 3.85 -0.79
N SER A 132 -5.25 3.08 0.19
CA SER A 132 -5.07 3.40 1.62
C SER A 132 -3.58 3.58 1.96
N ASP A 133 -2.73 2.63 1.60
CA ASP A 133 -1.29 2.69 1.88
C ASP A 133 -0.64 3.91 1.20
N ILE A 134 -0.98 4.18 -0.05
CA ILE A 134 -0.50 5.36 -0.79
C ILE A 134 -0.94 6.66 -0.09
N VAL A 135 -2.22 6.78 0.23
CA VAL A 135 -2.79 7.98 0.88
C VAL A 135 -2.17 8.23 2.24
N VAL A 136 -2.00 7.18 3.06
CA VAL A 136 -1.36 7.29 4.38
C VAL A 136 0.06 7.85 4.24
N ASN A 137 0.87 7.29 3.35
CA ASN A 137 2.26 7.71 3.18
C ASN A 137 2.37 9.11 2.57
N LEU A 138 1.51 9.47 1.61
CA LEU A 138 1.49 10.82 1.04
C LEU A 138 1.03 11.88 2.05
N LEU A 139 0.05 11.57 2.89
CA LEU A 139 -0.40 12.49 3.95
C LEU A 139 0.68 12.68 5.01
N LYS A 140 1.37 11.62 5.43
CA LYS A 140 2.53 11.71 6.32
C LYS A 140 3.59 12.62 5.70
N PHE A 141 4.00 12.34 4.45
CA PHE A 141 4.98 13.16 3.73
C PHE A 141 4.59 14.64 3.68
N TRP A 142 3.34 14.93 3.30
CA TRP A 142 2.86 16.30 3.17
C TRP A 142 2.83 17.07 4.50
N ARG A 143 2.46 16.44 5.60
CA ARG A 143 2.46 17.05 6.92
C ARG A 143 3.88 17.28 7.45
N TYR A 144 4.77 16.33 7.27
CA TYR A 144 6.17 16.52 7.64
C TYR A 144 6.83 17.63 6.83
N ALA A 145 6.53 17.74 5.53
CA ALA A 145 7.09 18.79 4.67
C ALA A 145 6.59 20.20 5.01
N ARG A 146 5.38 20.34 5.57
CA ARG A 146 4.83 21.62 5.99
C ARG A 146 5.25 22.08 7.37
N GLY A 147 5.75 21.19 8.18
CA GLY A 147 6.08 21.49 9.56
C GLY A 147 4.84 21.62 10.49
N ASP A 148 3.67 21.14 10.04
CA ASP A 148 2.40 21.18 10.80
C ASP A 148 2.27 20.00 11.75
#